data_33f83f5fe5b89129b183e3f6204447f6
#
_entry.id   33f83f5fe5b89129b183e3f6204447f6
#
_cell.length_a   1.000
_cell.length_b   1.000
_cell.length_c   1.000
_cell.angle_alpha   90.00
_cell.angle_beta   90.00
_cell.angle_gamma   90.00
#
_symmetry.space_group_name_H-M   'P 1'
#
loop_
_entity.id
_entity.type
_entity.pdbx_description
1 polymer ?
#
loop_
_entity_poly.entity_id
_entity_poly.type
_entity_poly.pdbx_seq_one_letter_code
_entity_poly.pdbx_strand_id
1 'polypeptide(L)'
;SITIQKNESCIYAGHGGTEYACYKKDSNFSFKSIKIPIAYFSQLLTDYFDGQEATAYEKKLLDGISKVPVTPIMEQILAETSQFTQYRGGLGYLYLDGKLLELLSIYLGEVLELDILMGKNVSMSRTERTAIMEAKRIIDSQLAFAPSCEELSHLVHLSTTKLTRGFSSFYGMPIHQYIIEQRLTQAAQLLLE
;
A
#
# COMPACT_ATOMS: atom_id res chain seq x y z
N SER A 1 -6.54 16.68 13.22
CA SER A 1 -6.51 16.62 11.74
C SER A 1 -5.59 15.51 11.29
N ILE A 2 -5.99 14.78 10.25
CA ILE A 2 -5.21 13.71 9.66
C ILE A 2 -4.68 14.25 8.33
N THR A 3 -3.36 14.16 8.12
CA THR A 3 -2.74 14.48 6.82
C THR A 3 -2.30 13.19 6.17
N ILE A 4 -2.81 12.87 4.99
CA ILE A 4 -2.42 11.71 4.18
C ILE A 4 -1.59 12.22 3.01
N GLN A 5 -0.43 11.62 2.78
CA GLN A 5 0.45 11.97 1.67
C GLN A 5 0.18 11.05 0.47
N LYS A 6 0.84 11.34 -0.65
CA LYS A 6 0.78 10.49 -1.83
C LYS A 6 1.28 9.07 -1.48
N ASN A 7 0.56 8.06 -1.92
CA ASN A 7 0.84 6.65 -1.69
C ASN A 7 0.86 6.24 -0.19
N GLU A 8 0.10 6.94 0.63
CA GLU A 8 -0.18 6.54 2.01
C GLU A 8 -1.61 6.03 2.14
N SER A 9 -1.80 5.04 2.98
CA SER A 9 -3.11 4.57 3.47
C SER A 9 -3.16 4.65 4.98
N CYS A 10 -4.36 4.81 5.54
CA CYS A 10 -4.57 4.78 6.98
C CYS A 10 -5.98 4.29 7.31
N ILE A 11 -6.11 3.67 8.46
CA ILE A 11 -7.41 3.46 9.11
C ILE A 11 -7.53 4.49 10.23
N TYR A 12 -8.69 5.07 10.38
CA TYR A 12 -9.03 5.96 11.49
C TYR A 12 -10.50 5.83 11.86
N ALA A 13 -10.82 6.06 13.12
CA ALA A 13 -12.19 6.09 13.59
C ALA A 13 -12.82 7.46 13.26
N GLY A 14 -13.95 7.43 12.55
CA GLY A 14 -14.80 8.60 12.36
C GLY A 14 -15.68 8.83 13.60
N HIS A 15 -15.71 10.07 14.09
CA HIS A 15 -16.50 10.41 15.29
C HIS A 15 -17.93 10.90 14.99
N GLY A 16 -18.49 10.53 13.83
CA GLY A 16 -19.89 10.79 13.50
C GLY A 16 -20.23 12.26 13.24
N GLY A 17 -19.30 13.06 12.79
CA GLY A 17 -19.49 14.47 12.41
C GLY A 17 -19.25 14.72 10.94
N THR A 18 -19.31 15.99 10.53
CA THR A 18 -18.92 16.42 9.19
C THR A 18 -17.39 16.40 9.08
N GLU A 19 -16.87 15.62 8.16
CA GLU A 19 -15.46 15.57 7.85
C GLU A 19 -15.15 16.63 6.78
N TYR A 20 -14.15 17.47 7.03
CA TYR A 20 -13.64 18.44 6.07
C TYR A 20 -12.30 17.97 5.53
N ALA A 21 -12.20 17.89 4.21
CA ALA A 21 -10.94 17.58 3.53
C ALA A 21 -10.36 18.88 2.94
N CYS A 22 -9.11 19.18 3.27
CA CYS A 22 -8.37 20.31 2.70
C CYS A 22 -7.32 19.79 1.72
N TYR A 23 -7.34 20.33 0.53
CA TYR A 23 -6.41 19.96 -0.54
C TYR A 23 -5.53 21.15 -0.90
N LYS A 24 -4.30 20.84 -1.30
CA LYS A 24 -3.39 21.87 -1.80
C LYS A 24 -3.93 22.41 -3.13
N LYS A 25 -3.95 23.73 -3.27
CA LYS A 25 -4.35 24.38 -4.52
C LYS A 25 -3.53 23.82 -5.70
N ASP A 26 -4.17 23.62 -6.83
CA ASP A 26 -3.56 23.10 -8.07
C ASP A 26 -2.97 21.69 -7.96
N SER A 27 -3.42 20.89 -6.98
CA SER A 27 -3.05 19.48 -6.87
C SER A 27 -4.04 18.58 -7.58
N ASN A 28 -3.54 17.74 -8.47
CA ASN A 28 -4.31 16.62 -9.02
C ASN A 28 -4.11 15.40 -8.11
N PHE A 29 -5.19 14.93 -7.50
CA PHE A 29 -5.14 13.77 -6.60
C PHE A 29 -6.38 12.90 -6.83
N SER A 30 -6.20 11.63 -6.56
CA SER A 30 -7.32 10.67 -6.43
C SER A 30 -7.17 9.92 -5.10
N PHE A 31 -8.28 9.59 -4.49
CA PHE A 31 -8.30 8.75 -3.29
C PHE A 31 -9.44 7.73 -3.37
N LYS A 32 -9.25 6.62 -2.70
CA LYS A 32 -10.30 5.65 -2.45
C LYS A 32 -10.52 5.55 -0.95
N SER A 33 -11.78 5.57 -0.51
CA SER A 33 -12.15 5.38 0.89
C SER A 33 -13.14 4.24 1.02
N ILE A 34 -12.96 3.43 2.06
CA ILE A 34 -13.86 2.36 2.43
C ILE A 34 -14.35 2.67 3.83
N LYS A 35 -15.69 2.76 4.00
CA LYS A 35 -16.31 2.97 5.31
C LYS A 35 -16.71 1.62 5.89
N ILE A 36 -16.14 1.28 7.01
CA ILE A 36 -16.39 0.01 7.70
C ILE A 36 -17.16 0.34 8.99
N PRO A 37 -18.35 -0.24 9.24
CA PRO A 37 -19.00 -0.10 10.53
C PRO A 37 -18.12 -0.62 11.65
N ILE A 38 -17.99 0.14 12.75
CA ILE A 38 -17.08 -0.22 13.84
C ILE A 38 -17.44 -1.60 14.45
N ALA A 39 -18.73 -1.89 14.59
CA ALA A 39 -19.17 -3.19 15.09
C ALA A 39 -18.74 -4.36 14.20
N TYR A 40 -18.76 -4.17 12.87
CA TYR A 40 -18.27 -5.18 11.93
C TYR A 40 -16.75 -5.34 12.03
N PHE A 41 -16.02 -4.24 12.15
CA PHE A 41 -14.56 -4.27 12.31
C PHE A 41 -14.13 -4.96 13.61
N SER A 42 -14.79 -4.64 14.74
CA SER A 42 -14.54 -5.29 16.03
C SER A 42 -14.85 -6.78 15.99
N GLN A 43 -15.98 -7.16 15.35
CA GLN A 43 -16.33 -8.57 15.18
C GLN A 43 -15.30 -9.31 14.34
N LEU A 44 -14.86 -8.72 13.25
CA LEU A 44 -13.81 -9.29 12.39
C LEU A 44 -12.50 -9.53 13.16
N LEU A 45 -12.09 -8.60 14.00
CA LEU A 45 -10.90 -8.81 14.83
C LEU A 45 -11.09 -9.96 15.82
N THR A 46 -12.28 -10.08 16.46
CA THR A 46 -12.56 -11.17 17.41
C THR A 46 -12.74 -12.53 16.74
N ASP A 47 -13.09 -12.58 15.47
CA ASP A 47 -13.22 -13.83 14.71
C ASP A 47 -11.86 -14.45 14.34
N TYR A 48 -10.82 -13.62 14.22
CA TYR A 48 -9.51 -14.07 13.76
C TYR A 48 -8.38 -13.99 14.79
N PHE A 49 -8.57 -13.24 15.87
CA PHE A 49 -7.59 -13.05 16.94
C PHE A 49 -8.18 -13.45 18.28
N ASP A 50 -7.35 -13.81 19.24
CA ASP A 50 -7.84 -14.05 20.59
C ASP A 50 -8.35 -12.74 21.24
N GLY A 51 -9.16 -12.86 22.31
CA GLY A 51 -9.85 -11.71 22.88
C GLY A 51 -8.92 -10.61 23.43
N GLN A 52 -7.69 -10.94 23.84
CA GLN A 52 -6.71 -9.96 24.31
C GLN A 52 -6.00 -9.29 23.13
N GLU A 53 -5.63 -10.06 22.13
CA GLU A 53 -5.02 -9.55 20.90
C GLU A 53 -6.01 -8.68 20.12
N ALA A 54 -7.24 -9.15 19.93
CA ALA A 54 -8.29 -8.40 19.25
C ALA A 54 -8.50 -7.01 19.88
N THR A 55 -8.61 -6.95 21.20
CA THR A 55 -8.78 -5.69 21.94
C THR A 55 -7.55 -4.78 21.82
N ALA A 56 -6.34 -5.34 21.89
CA ALA A 56 -5.11 -4.57 21.75
C ALA A 56 -4.96 -4.00 20.32
N TYR A 57 -5.31 -4.79 19.32
CA TYR A 57 -5.26 -4.37 17.91
C TYR A 57 -6.32 -3.34 17.59
N GLU A 58 -7.55 -3.52 18.06
CA GLU A 58 -8.61 -2.54 17.93
C GLU A 58 -8.19 -1.19 18.50
N LYS A 59 -7.70 -1.18 19.72
CA LYS A 59 -7.19 0.03 20.37
C LYS A 59 -6.05 0.67 19.58
N LYS A 60 -5.06 -0.11 19.17
CA LYS A 60 -3.91 0.40 18.37
C LYS A 60 -4.37 1.05 17.07
N LEU A 61 -5.40 0.52 16.40
CA LEU A 61 -5.88 0.98 15.11
C LEU A 61 -6.84 2.16 15.23
N LEU A 62 -7.71 2.18 16.22
CA LEU A 62 -8.76 3.18 16.37
C LEU A 62 -8.32 4.40 17.18
N ASP A 63 -7.49 4.22 18.22
CA ASP A 63 -6.96 5.32 19.03
C ASP A 63 -5.77 6.02 18.38
N GLY A 64 -5.09 5.34 17.44
CA GLY A 64 -3.95 5.85 16.72
C GLY A 64 -4.23 6.00 15.22
N ILE A 65 -3.53 6.93 14.57
CA ILE A 65 -3.50 7.01 13.11
C ILE A 65 -2.31 6.20 12.64
N SER A 66 -2.56 4.95 12.29
CA SER A 66 -1.53 4.10 11.71
C SER A 66 -1.47 4.33 10.21
N LYS A 67 -0.42 5.01 9.76
CA LYS A 67 -0.18 5.23 8.34
C LYS A 67 0.78 4.17 7.82
N VAL A 68 0.40 3.57 6.71
CA VAL A 68 1.25 2.62 5.98
C VAL A 68 1.36 3.03 4.51
N PRO A 69 2.49 2.77 3.87
CA PRO A 69 2.61 2.98 2.44
C PRO A 69 1.64 2.06 1.69
N VAL A 70 1.07 2.55 0.59
CA VAL A 70 0.30 1.70 -0.31
C VAL A 70 1.27 0.79 -1.07
N THR A 71 1.19 -0.51 -0.81
CA THR A 71 2.03 -1.50 -1.48
C THR A 71 1.51 -1.82 -2.88
N PRO A 72 2.34 -2.38 -3.80
CA PRO A 72 1.87 -2.79 -5.12
C PRO A 72 0.69 -3.76 -5.09
N ILE A 73 0.65 -4.65 -4.09
CA ILE A 73 -0.48 -5.57 -3.90
C ILE A 73 -1.74 -4.81 -3.51
N MET A 74 -1.64 -3.83 -2.60
CA MET A 74 -2.78 -2.96 -2.27
C MET A 74 -3.27 -2.18 -3.49
N GLU A 75 -2.37 -1.65 -4.32
CA GLU A 75 -2.73 -0.96 -5.56
C GLU A 75 -3.49 -1.89 -6.52
N GLN A 76 -3.03 -3.12 -6.68
CA GLN A 76 -3.69 -4.14 -7.49
C GLN A 76 -5.10 -4.43 -6.97
N ILE A 77 -5.26 -4.72 -5.68
CA ILE A 77 -6.57 -4.99 -5.06
C ILE A 77 -7.51 -3.79 -5.27
N LEU A 78 -7.01 -2.56 -5.03
CA LEU A 78 -7.78 -1.34 -5.24
C LEU A 78 -8.17 -1.12 -6.70
N ALA A 79 -7.35 -1.53 -7.66
CA ALA A 79 -7.70 -1.50 -9.08
C ALA A 79 -8.80 -2.53 -9.39
N GLU A 80 -8.68 -3.74 -8.87
CA GLU A 80 -9.64 -4.82 -9.04
C GLU A 80 -11.02 -4.48 -8.43
N THR A 81 -11.09 -3.75 -7.31
CA THR A 81 -12.38 -3.30 -6.75
C THR A 81 -13.19 -2.46 -7.72
N SER A 82 -12.57 -1.79 -8.69
CA SER A 82 -13.27 -1.02 -9.71
C SER A 82 -14.02 -1.91 -10.74
N GLN A 83 -13.73 -3.19 -10.77
CA GLN A 83 -14.33 -4.17 -11.68
C GLN A 83 -15.59 -4.83 -11.11
N PHE A 84 -15.99 -4.46 -9.87
CA PHE A 84 -17.14 -5.10 -9.20
C PHE A 84 -18.45 -5.01 -9.99
N THR A 85 -18.58 -4.02 -10.89
CA THR A 85 -19.76 -3.84 -11.76
C THR A 85 -20.02 -5.00 -12.72
N GLN A 86 -19.03 -5.89 -12.91
CA GLN A 86 -19.19 -7.12 -13.69
C GLN A 86 -20.07 -8.14 -12.95
N TYR A 87 -20.19 -8.01 -11.62
CA TYR A 87 -21.01 -8.89 -10.78
C TYR A 87 -22.35 -8.22 -10.47
N ARG A 88 -23.43 -8.99 -10.54
CA ARG A 88 -24.79 -8.49 -10.29
C ARG A 88 -25.29 -8.91 -8.90
N GLY A 89 -26.01 -8.00 -8.23
CA GLY A 89 -26.68 -8.27 -6.97
C GLY A 89 -25.72 -8.71 -5.85
N GLY A 90 -26.10 -9.73 -5.10
CA GLY A 90 -25.34 -10.24 -3.96
C GLY A 90 -23.92 -10.71 -4.28
N LEU A 91 -23.68 -11.18 -5.51
CA LEU A 91 -22.33 -11.60 -5.94
C LEU A 91 -21.35 -10.42 -5.97
N GLY A 92 -21.81 -9.23 -6.33
CA GLY A 92 -20.99 -8.02 -6.30
C GLY A 92 -20.56 -7.65 -4.88
N TYR A 93 -21.48 -7.74 -3.92
CA TYR A 93 -21.17 -7.50 -2.51
C TYR A 93 -20.19 -8.56 -1.96
N LEU A 94 -20.41 -9.84 -2.25
CA LEU A 94 -19.51 -10.92 -1.84
C LEU A 94 -18.10 -10.70 -2.39
N TYR A 95 -17.98 -10.27 -3.65
CA TYR A 95 -16.69 -9.93 -4.26
C TYR A 95 -16.00 -8.77 -3.53
N LEU A 96 -16.75 -7.69 -3.23
CA LEU A 96 -16.21 -6.53 -2.51
C LEU A 96 -15.80 -6.88 -1.08
N ASP A 97 -16.58 -7.71 -0.38
CA ASP A 97 -16.24 -8.20 0.96
C ASP A 97 -14.93 -9.00 0.92
N GLY A 98 -14.77 -9.89 -0.07
CA GLY A 98 -13.51 -10.62 -0.27
C GLY A 98 -12.32 -9.68 -0.49
N LYS A 99 -12.47 -8.65 -1.32
CA LYS A 99 -11.41 -7.65 -1.57
C LYS A 99 -11.14 -6.78 -0.34
N LEU A 100 -12.15 -6.45 0.44
CA LEU A 100 -11.99 -5.75 1.70
C LEU A 100 -11.17 -6.57 2.71
N LEU A 101 -11.49 -7.86 2.86
CA LEU A 101 -10.75 -8.74 3.77
C LEU A 101 -9.30 -8.92 3.34
N GLU A 102 -9.06 -9.09 2.04
CA GLU A 102 -7.71 -9.18 1.47
C GLU A 102 -6.90 -7.89 1.74
N LEU A 103 -7.51 -6.71 1.50
CA LEU A 103 -6.88 -5.42 1.76
C LEU A 103 -6.59 -5.21 3.25
N LEU A 104 -7.54 -5.55 4.13
CA LEU A 104 -7.38 -5.46 5.58
C LEU A 104 -6.27 -6.38 6.08
N SER A 105 -6.18 -7.61 5.57
CA SER A 105 -5.13 -8.54 6.01
C SER A 105 -3.74 -8.01 5.70
N ILE A 106 -3.55 -7.40 4.53
CA ILE A 106 -2.27 -6.79 4.14
C ILE A 106 -2.00 -5.55 5.00
N TYR A 107 -2.99 -4.68 5.17
CA TYR A 107 -2.86 -3.48 5.99
C TYR A 107 -2.53 -3.82 7.46
N LEU A 108 -3.23 -4.78 8.04
CA LEU A 108 -2.98 -5.24 9.41
C LEU A 108 -1.59 -5.87 9.54
N GLY A 109 -1.16 -6.64 8.55
CA GLY A 109 0.20 -7.17 8.49
C GLY A 109 1.27 -6.06 8.54
N GLU A 110 1.07 -4.98 7.80
CA GLU A 110 1.97 -3.83 7.82
C GLU A 110 1.96 -3.08 9.17
N VAL A 111 0.77 -2.85 9.74
CA VAL A 111 0.61 -2.08 10.99
C VAL A 111 1.08 -2.87 12.21
N LEU A 112 0.81 -4.17 12.24
CA LEU A 112 1.10 -5.04 13.37
C LEU A 112 2.50 -5.67 13.30
N GLU A 113 3.27 -5.35 12.24
CA GLU A 113 4.60 -5.91 11.98
C GLU A 113 4.60 -7.46 11.89
N LEU A 114 3.44 -8.01 11.52
CA LEU A 114 3.30 -9.45 11.33
C LEU A 114 3.82 -9.81 9.94
N ASP A 115 4.96 -10.48 9.86
CA ASP A 115 5.55 -11.02 8.62
C ASP A 115 4.71 -12.14 7.96
N ILE A 116 3.38 -12.13 8.15
CA ILE A 116 2.50 -13.27 7.86
C ILE A 116 2.23 -13.46 6.37
N LEU A 117 2.31 -12.42 5.54
CA LEU A 117 1.76 -12.49 4.18
C LEU A 117 2.75 -12.68 3.04
N MET A 118 4.03 -12.67 3.32
CA MET A 118 5.05 -12.92 2.29
C MET A 118 5.67 -14.31 2.48
N GLY A 119 4.94 -15.34 2.18
CA GLY A 119 5.41 -16.73 2.14
C GLY A 119 6.55 -16.99 1.15
N LYS A 120 7.62 -16.19 1.19
CA LYS A 120 8.95 -16.47 0.63
C LYS A 120 10.03 -15.69 1.39
N ASN A 121 10.65 -16.36 2.34
CA ASN A 121 12.06 -16.30 2.78
C ASN A 121 12.89 -15.01 2.61
N VAL A 122 12.31 -13.82 2.80
CA VAL A 122 13.10 -12.65 3.23
C VAL A 122 12.19 -11.83 4.11
N SER A 123 12.32 -11.96 5.42
CA SER A 123 11.70 -11.03 6.37
C SER A 123 12.36 -9.66 6.16
N MET A 124 11.69 -8.83 5.36
CA MET A 124 12.13 -7.47 5.09
C MET A 124 11.58 -6.58 6.19
N SER A 125 12.46 -5.92 6.93
CA SER A 125 12.05 -4.99 7.98
C SER A 125 11.25 -3.82 7.39
N ARG A 126 10.46 -3.15 8.22
CA ARG A 126 9.69 -1.95 7.83
C ARG A 126 10.60 -0.87 7.25
N THR A 127 11.78 -0.67 7.85
CA THR A 127 12.79 0.27 7.35
C THR A 127 13.32 -0.12 5.98
N GLU A 128 13.56 -1.39 5.73
CA GLU A 128 13.99 -1.89 4.42
C GLU A 128 12.89 -1.71 3.37
N ARG A 129 11.63 -1.97 3.70
CA ARG A 129 10.50 -1.71 2.78
C ARG A 129 10.38 -0.24 2.42
N THR A 130 10.44 0.65 3.41
CA THR A 130 10.42 2.10 3.17
C THR A 130 11.56 2.53 2.26
N ALA A 131 12.77 2.00 2.48
CA ALA A 131 13.93 2.28 1.64
C ALA A 131 13.74 1.78 0.20
N ILE A 132 13.12 0.61 -0.01
CA ILE A 132 12.84 0.08 -1.36
C ILE A 132 11.79 0.92 -2.08
N MET A 133 10.76 1.37 -1.38
CA MET A 133 9.75 2.26 -1.95
C MET A 133 10.35 3.62 -2.31
N GLU A 134 11.26 4.13 -1.48
CA GLU A 134 12.00 5.35 -1.77
C GLU A 134 12.92 5.18 -2.99
N ALA A 135 13.59 4.02 -3.14
CA ALA A 135 14.36 3.70 -4.32
C ALA A 135 13.51 3.76 -5.60
N LYS A 136 12.30 3.17 -5.58
CA LYS A 136 11.36 3.29 -6.71
C LYS A 136 11.00 4.75 -6.98
N ARG A 137 10.69 5.54 -5.96
CA ARG A 137 10.36 6.96 -6.10
C ARG A 137 11.48 7.76 -6.75
N ILE A 138 12.74 7.48 -6.38
CA ILE A 138 13.93 8.11 -6.97
C ILE A 138 14.03 7.72 -8.45
N ILE A 139 13.87 6.44 -8.81
CA ILE A 139 13.87 5.97 -10.20
C ILE A 139 12.80 6.70 -11.01
N ASP A 140 11.56 6.75 -10.52
CA ASP A 140 10.43 7.36 -11.21
C ASP A 140 10.64 8.87 -11.43
N SER A 141 11.29 9.55 -10.49
CA SER A 141 11.57 10.99 -10.60
C SER A 141 12.71 11.33 -11.56
N GLN A 142 13.59 10.37 -11.86
CA GLN A 142 14.79 10.57 -12.70
C GLN A 142 14.91 9.49 -13.78
N LEU A 143 13.79 9.08 -14.37
CA LEU A 143 13.71 7.91 -15.23
C LEU A 143 14.65 7.96 -16.45
N ALA A 144 14.87 9.15 -17.02
CA ALA A 144 15.80 9.33 -18.14
C ALA A 144 17.26 9.03 -17.76
N PHE A 145 17.66 9.41 -16.56
CA PHE A 145 19.00 9.23 -16.00
C PHE A 145 18.92 8.52 -14.64
N ALA A 146 18.20 7.39 -14.62
CA ALA A 146 18.02 6.63 -13.39
C ALA A 146 19.37 6.25 -12.77
N PRO A 147 19.53 6.45 -11.45
CA PRO A 147 20.77 6.09 -10.76
C PRO A 147 21.07 4.59 -10.87
N SER A 148 22.34 4.24 -10.84
CA SER A 148 22.78 2.85 -10.75
C SER A 148 22.33 2.18 -9.45
N CYS A 149 22.33 0.84 -9.40
CA CYS A 149 22.00 0.12 -8.18
C CYS A 149 22.93 0.48 -7.00
N GLU A 150 24.16 0.84 -7.29
CA GLU A 150 25.14 1.25 -6.28
C GLU A 150 24.78 2.64 -5.72
N GLU A 151 24.53 3.61 -6.59
CA GLU A 151 24.07 4.95 -6.19
C GLU A 151 22.74 4.90 -5.42
N LEU A 152 21.76 4.12 -5.92
CA LEU A 152 20.49 3.92 -5.22
C LEU A 152 20.70 3.32 -3.83
N SER A 153 21.61 2.33 -3.70
CA SER A 153 21.89 1.70 -2.40
C SER A 153 22.40 2.70 -1.37
N HIS A 154 23.25 3.63 -1.79
CA HIS A 154 23.74 4.72 -0.94
C HIS A 154 22.63 5.71 -0.59
N LEU A 155 21.80 6.10 -1.56
CA LEU A 155 20.69 7.06 -1.35
C LEU A 155 19.65 6.54 -0.36
N VAL A 156 19.36 5.23 -0.40
CA VAL A 156 18.35 4.62 0.49
C VAL A 156 18.95 3.89 1.71
N HIS A 157 20.24 4.02 1.93
CA HIS A 157 20.95 3.44 3.08
C HIS A 157 20.81 1.92 3.21
N LEU A 158 20.78 1.20 2.08
CA LEU A 158 20.77 -0.27 2.03
C LEU A 158 22.04 -0.76 1.34
N SER A 159 22.47 -1.98 1.67
CA SER A 159 23.48 -2.62 0.81
C SER A 159 22.86 -2.96 -0.57
N THR A 160 23.68 -2.96 -1.62
CA THR A 160 23.24 -3.27 -2.99
C THR A 160 22.51 -4.63 -3.06
N THR A 161 23.02 -5.63 -2.31
CA THR A 161 22.38 -6.96 -2.23
C THR A 161 20.98 -6.89 -1.60
N LYS A 162 20.82 -6.16 -0.50
CA LYS A 162 19.50 -5.99 0.14
C LYS A 162 18.55 -5.22 -0.75
N LEU A 163 19.03 -4.16 -1.39
CA LEU A 163 18.23 -3.36 -2.32
C LEU A 163 17.72 -4.20 -3.50
N THR A 164 18.61 -4.89 -4.22
CA THR A 164 18.25 -5.65 -5.43
C THR A 164 17.32 -6.82 -5.11
N ARG A 165 17.63 -7.60 -4.05
CA ARG A 165 16.76 -8.71 -3.61
C ARG A 165 15.43 -8.22 -3.08
N GLY A 166 15.44 -7.17 -2.27
CA GLY A 166 14.24 -6.57 -1.70
C GLY A 166 13.35 -5.97 -2.78
N PHE A 167 13.92 -5.25 -3.74
CA PHE A 167 13.17 -4.67 -4.85
C PHE A 167 12.51 -5.76 -5.71
N SER A 168 13.27 -6.81 -6.07
CA SER A 168 12.71 -7.94 -6.84
C SER A 168 11.63 -8.70 -6.07
N SER A 169 11.79 -8.87 -4.76
CA SER A 169 10.79 -9.53 -3.93
C SER A 169 9.53 -8.68 -3.78
N PHE A 170 9.66 -7.36 -3.69
CA PHE A 170 8.55 -6.44 -3.42
C PHE A 170 7.78 -6.06 -4.68
N TYR A 171 8.48 -5.83 -5.80
CA TYR A 171 7.88 -5.42 -7.08
C TYR A 171 7.76 -6.55 -8.10
N GLY A 172 8.21 -7.75 -7.78
CA GLY A 172 8.11 -8.92 -8.66
C GLY A 172 9.10 -8.93 -9.83
N MET A 173 9.96 -7.90 -9.96
CA MET A 173 10.92 -7.76 -11.05
C MET A 173 12.21 -7.06 -10.61
N PRO A 174 13.36 -7.32 -11.27
CA PRO A 174 14.62 -6.63 -11.00
C PRO A 174 14.55 -5.13 -11.31
N ILE A 175 15.35 -4.32 -10.62
CA ILE A 175 15.41 -2.85 -10.79
C ILE A 175 15.63 -2.46 -12.25
N HIS A 176 16.58 -3.10 -12.94
CA HIS A 176 16.89 -2.75 -14.33
C HIS A 176 15.72 -3.04 -15.29
N GLN A 177 14.99 -4.13 -15.06
CA GLN A 177 13.79 -4.46 -15.85
C GLN A 177 12.70 -3.43 -15.59
N TYR A 178 12.49 -3.04 -14.34
CA TYR A 178 11.54 -1.99 -13.98
C TYR A 178 11.85 -0.68 -14.72
N ILE A 179 13.11 -0.24 -14.71
CA ILE A 179 13.54 0.98 -15.42
C ILE A 179 13.23 0.89 -16.93
N ILE A 180 13.53 -0.25 -17.55
CA ILE A 180 13.25 -0.47 -18.98
C ILE A 180 11.75 -0.39 -19.27
N GLU A 181 10.92 -1.06 -18.49
CA GLU A 181 9.47 -1.05 -18.67
C GLU A 181 8.87 0.35 -18.50
N GLN A 182 9.32 1.10 -17.49
CA GLN A 182 8.87 2.48 -17.30
C GLN A 182 9.29 3.41 -18.44
N ARG A 183 10.53 3.27 -18.96
CA ARG A 183 10.99 4.03 -20.13
C ARG A 183 10.18 3.72 -21.39
N LEU A 184 9.89 2.44 -21.64
CA LEU A 184 9.07 2.04 -22.78
C LEU A 184 7.64 2.58 -22.68
N THR A 185 7.06 2.52 -21.47
CA THR A 185 5.73 3.08 -21.20
C THR A 185 5.69 4.59 -21.46
N GLN A 186 6.69 5.32 -20.95
CA GLN A 186 6.78 6.77 -21.18
C GLN A 186 7.01 7.11 -22.66
N ALA A 187 7.88 6.36 -23.35
CA ALA A 187 8.11 6.55 -24.78
C ALA A 187 6.84 6.29 -25.60
N ALA A 188 6.08 5.24 -25.28
CA ALA A 188 4.81 4.95 -25.94
C ALA A 188 3.77 6.08 -25.74
N GLN A 189 3.71 6.67 -24.55
CA GLN A 189 2.82 7.81 -24.28
C GLN A 189 3.20 9.04 -25.12
N LEU A 190 4.48 9.36 -25.20
CA LEU A 190 4.99 10.50 -25.99
C LEU A 190 4.80 10.34 -27.50
N LEU A 191 4.65 9.12 -27.98
CA LEU A 191 4.38 8.85 -29.41
C LEU A 191 2.89 8.96 -29.77
N LEU A 192 2.01 8.98 -28.78
CA LEU A 192 0.56 9.07 -28.93
C LEU A 192 0.02 10.51 -28.77
N GLU A 193 0.88 11.44 -28.30
CA GLU A 193 0.62 12.89 -28.24
C GLU A 193 1.07 13.58 -29.54
#